data_541c4e7851b3668e6ef35e02ac842594
#
_entry.id   541c4e7851b3668e6ef35e02ac842594
#
_cell.length_a   1.000
_cell.length_b   1.000
_cell.length_c   1.000
_cell.angle_alpha   90.00
_cell.angle_beta   90.00
_cell.angle_gamma   90.00
#
_symmetry.space_group_name_H-M   'P 1'
#
loop_
_entity.id
_entity.type
_entity.pdbx_description
1 polymer ?
#
loop_
_entity_poly.entity_id
_entity_poly.type
_entity_poly.pdbx_seq_one_letter_code
_entity_poly.pdbx_strand_id
1 'polypeptide(L)'
;MGQLDQNKIPKSAFRVEQATLSVQDRLALRKLFGQAGVTCKSGEEAAKSGDFLQAVVALARGAGGEAPLPAVPNLTTIEDMQRLAGNQQLAAIRAATTPLESNIKEWTTARDLSALRLPSWNLLVRLAGQSSGLAEAKECSEQIEAIRTQRSLLQTQDAVSPLRRKLADLLRSGIQTAQRNFDSAYTQSLAALEASDVWQRIDAADRTRILAGSGLSKPSTPDVSTDEKLLATLEATPLSWWHDKIAALPGRFAQAAKEAAELLEPKVQHIHLSSVVLRTDTDVKQWLASQEKALLERIKTGPVVIS
;
A
#
# COMPACT_ATOMS: atom_id res chain seq x y z
N MET A 1 44.76 50.56 -13.74
CA MET A 1 45.15 49.12 -13.69
C MET A 1 46.27 48.94 -14.67
N GLY A 2 47.50 48.58 -14.23
CA GLY A 2 48.60 48.27 -15.12
C GLY A 2 48.26 47.03 -15.92
N GLN A 3 48.49 47.10 -17.25
CA GLN A 3 48.41 45.86 -18.07
C GLN A 3 49.52 44.93 -17.60
N LEU A 4 49.12 43.68 -17.22
CA LEU A 4 50.07 42.64 -16.93
C LEU A 4 50.85 42.33 -18.22
N ASP A 5 52.16 42.36 -18.15
CA ASP A 5 53.06 42.07 -19.26
C ASP A 5 52.86 40.58 -19.63
N GLN A 6 52.31 40.33 -20.81
CA GLN A 6 51.96 38.99 -21.28
C GLN A 6 53.16 38.00 -21.29
N ASN A 7 54.36 38.52 -21.39
CA ASN A 7 55.60 37.69 -21.39
C ASN A 7 56.00 37.22 -19.98
N LYS A 8 55.40 37.73 -18.94
CA LYS A 8 55.64 37.35 -17.53
C LYS A 8 54.54 36.54 -16.89
N ILE A 9 53.46 36.22 -17.63
CA ILE A 9 52.37 35.43 -17.09
C ILE A 9 52.65 33.94 -17.31
N PRO A 10 52.75 33.10 -16.28
CA PRO A 10 52.84 31.65 -16.44
C PRO A 10 51.68 31.12 -17.27
N LYS A 11 51.89 30.09 -18.09
CA LYS A 11 50.83 29.46 -18.92
C LYS A 11 49.60 29.01 -18.14
N SER A 12 49.68 28.89 -16.83
CA SER A 12 48.62 28.54 -15.89
C SER A 12 48.02 29.72 -15.12
N ALA A 13 48.41 30.98 -15.43
CA ALA A 13 47.89 32.14 -14.75
C ALA A 13 46.55 32.58 -15.35
N PHE A 14 45.57 32.86 -14.50
CA PHE A 14 44.27 33.37 -14.88
C PHE A 14 44.25 34.89 -14.77
N ARG A 15 43.70 35.58 -15.76
CA ARG A 15 43.41 37.00 -15.67
C ARG A 15 42.17 37.20 -14.81
N VAL A 16 42.30 37.83 -13.63
CA VAL A 16 41.18 38.22 -12.79
C VAL A 16 40.67 39.58 -13.22
N GLU A 17 39.53 39.62 -13.87
CA GLU A 17 38.82 40.88 -14.15
C GLU A 17 37.85 41.18 -13.01
N GLN A 18 38.00 42.37 -12.39
CA GLN A 18 37.07 42.81 -11.37
C GLN A 18 35.82 43.38 -12.03
N ALA A 19 34.64 42.83 -11.69
CA ALA A 19 33.38 43.39 -12.14
C ALA A 19 33.17 44.79 -11.54
N THR A 20 32.89 45.78 -12.38
CA THR A 20 32.48 47.10 -11.95
C THR A 20 30.99 47.10 -11.60
N LEU A 21 30.67 46.72 -10.38
CA LEU A 21 29.29 46.73 -9.85
C LEU A 21 29.12 47.94 -8.91
N SER A 22 28.01 48.64 -9.05
CA SER A 22 27.58 49.61 -8.04
C SER A 22 27.29 48.93 -6.70
N VAL A 23 27.30 49.66 -5.60
CA VAL A 23 26.93 49.14 -4.28
C VAL A 23 25.49 48.60 -4.29
N GLN A 24 24.61 49.28 -5.03
CA GLN A 24 23.21 48.86 -5.16
C GLN A 24 23.08 47.52 -5.92
N ASP A 25 23.81 47.35 -7.04
CA ASP A 25 23.82 46.07 -7.80
C ASP A 25 24.34 44.93 -6.94
N ARG A 26 25.40 45.15 -6.15
CA ARG A 26 25.93 44.10 -5.24
C ARG A 26 24.93 43.71 -4.17
N LEU A 27 24.19 44.66 -3.61
CA LEU A 27 23.14 44.37 -2.63
C LEU A 27 21.99 43.61 -3.25
N ALA A 28 21.53 44.02 -4.45
CA ALA A 28 20.45 43.34 -5.18
C ALA A 28 20.81 41.89 -5.55
N LEU A 29 22.03 41.69 -6.10
CA LEU A 29 22.51 40.32 -6.46
C LEU A 29 22.66 39.44 -5.24
N ARG A 30 23.20 39.90 -4.13
CA ARG A 30 23.32 39.11 -2.90
C ARG A 30 21.96 38.76 -2.31
N LYS A 31 21.00 39.68 -2.36
CA LYS A 31 19.61 39.40 -1.97
C LYS A 31 19.02 38.29 -2.85
N LEU A 32 19.17 38.40 -4.17
CA LEU A 32 18.70 37.44 -5.15
C LEU A 32 19.33 36.04 -4.92
N PHE A 33 20.65 35.98 -4.71
CA PHE A 33 21.38 34.74 -4.42
C PHE A 33 20.89 34.10 -3.12
N GLY A 34 20.67 34.91 -2.07
CA GLY A 34 20.11 34.45 -0.81
C GLY A 34 18.71 33.87 -0.94
N GLN A 35 17.87 34.43 -1.81
CA GLN A 35 16.54 33.89 -2.08
C GLN A 35 16.59 32.49 -2.72
N ALA A 36 17.62 32.19 -3.51
CA ALA A 36 17.88 30.86 -4.05
C ALA A 36 18.67 29.93 -3.08
N GLY A 37 18.96 30.40 -1.86
CA GLY A 37 19.70 29.61 -0.86
C GLY A 37 21.22 29.69 -0.98
N VAL A 38 21.76 30.61 -1.81
CA VAL A 38 23.22 30.77 -2.02
C VAL A 38 23.76 31.88 -1.18
N THR A 39 24.63 31.59 -0.21
CA THR A 39 25.33 32.60 0.59
C THR A 39 26.45 33.20 -0.24
N CYS A 40 26.48 34.57 -0.33
CA CYS A 40 27.46 35.33 -1.09
C CYS A 40 27.92 36.53 -0.28
N LYS A 41 29.25 36.68 -0.10
CA LYS A 41 29.86 37.85 0.51
C LYS A 41 30.08 38.94 -0.52
N SER A 42 30.32 40.17 -0.04
CA SER A 42 30.64 41.28 -0.92
C SER A 42 31.95 41.03 -1.67
N GLY A 43 31.91 41.14 -2.99
CA GLY A 43 33.04 40.84 -3.88
C GLY A 43 33.13 39.43 -4.42
N GLU A 44 32.29 38.50 -3.92
CA GLU A 44 32.19 37.09 -4.38
C GLU A 44 31.12 36.88 -5.46
N GLU A 45 30.40 37.96 -5.87
CA GLU A 45 29.20 37.84 -6.71
C GLU A 45 29.50 37.11 -8.04
N ALA A 46 30.63 37.41 -8.68
CA ALA A 46 31.03 36.74 -9.92
C ALA A 46 31.44 35.27 -9.70
N ALA A 47 32.09 34.96 -8.57
CA ALA A 47 32.50 33.59 -8.24
C ALA A 47 31.29 32.71 -7.88
N LYS A 48 30.24 33.30 -7.30
CA LYS A 48 29.02 32.61 -6.86
C LYS A 48 27.89 32.58 -7.91
N SER A 49 28.07 33.21 -9.07
CA SER A 49 27.06 33.22 -10.13
C SER A 49 26.70 31.83 -10.67
N GLY A 50 27.70 30.95 -10.82
CA GLY A 50 27.48 29.58 -11.24
C GLY A 50 26.70 28.77 -10.21
N ASP A 51 27.06 28.84 -8.92
CA ASP A 51 26.34 28.18 -7.82
C ASP A 51 24.89 28.66 -7.75
N PHE A 52 24.67 29.97 -7.95
CA PHE A 52 23.33 30.57 -7.99
C PHE A 52 22.47 29.95 -9.12
N LEU A 53 23.00 29.93 -10.37
CA LEU A 53 22.24 29.37 -11.50
C LEU A 53 21.94 27.87 -11.31
N GLN A 54 22.87 27.12 -10.71
CA GLN A 54 22.61 25.71 -10.34
C GLN A 54 21.48 25.59 -9.31
N ALA A 55 21.47 26.46 -8.29
CA ALA A 55 20.41 26.48 -7.29
C ALA A 55 19.05 26.82 -7.92
N VAL A 56 19.00 27.77 -8.84
CA VAL A 56 17.77 28.14 -9.58
C VAL A 56 17.26 26.99 -10.45
N VAL A 57 18.16 26.28 -11.14
CA VAL A 57 17.79 25.06 -11.90
C VAL A 57 17.22 23.98 -10.97
N ALA A 58 17.83 23.79 -9.81
CA ALA A 58 17.34 22.82 -8.82
C ALA A 58 15.93 23.19 -8.31
N LEU A 59 15.67 24.48 -8.06
CA LEU A 59 14.33 24.97 -7.70
C LEU A 59 13.32 24.71 -8.82
N ALA A 60 13.64 25.03 -10.07
CA ALA A 60 12.75 24.79 -11.20
C ALA A 60 12.42 23.32 -11.40
N ARG A 61 13.41 22.43 -11.26
CA ARG A 61 13.21 20.98 -11.32
C ARG A 61 12.35 20.46 -10.15
N GLY A 62 12.45 21.07 -8.98
CA GLY A 62 11.59 20.75 -7.84
C GLY A 62 10.18 21.32 -7.93
N ALA A 63 9.95 22.33 -8.78
CA ALA A 63 8.67 23.00 -8.97
C ALA A 63 7.72 22.27 -9.91
N GLY A 64 8.23 21.32 -10.71
CA GLY A 64 7.45 20.56 -11.66
C GLY A 64 7.99 19.14 -11.86
N GLY A 65 7.34 18.35 -12.68
CA GLY A 65 7.74 16.97 -12.91
C GLY A 65 6.74 16.18 -13.76
N GLU A 66 6.61 14.89 -13.48
CA GLU A 66 5.59 14.06 -14.08
C GLU A 66 4.19 14.38 -13.51
N ALA A 67 3.14 14.04 -14.26
CA ALA A 67 1.78 14.21 -13.78
C ALA A 67 1.55 13.45 -12.45
N PRO A 68 0.87 14.04 -11.51
CA PRO A 68 -0.02 15.21 -11.53
C PRO A 68 0.64 16.57 -11.30
N LEU A 69 1.97 16.62 -11.20
CA LEU A 69 2.68 17.90 -11.07
C LEU A 69 2.61 18.72 -12.37
N PRO A 70 2.70 20.04 -12.31
CA PRO A 70 2.94 20.87 -13.48
C PRO A 70 4.17 20.39 -14.26
N ALA A 71 4.27 20.72 -15.52
CA ALA A 71 5.49 20.48 -16.27
C ALA A 71 6.66 21.26 -15.65
N VAL A 72 7.87 20.73 -15.78
CA VAL A 72 9.07 21.45 -15.36
C VAL A 72 9.14 22.79 -16.13
N PRO A 73 9.37 23.92 -15.43
CA PRO A 73 9.51 25.22 -16.09
C PRO A 73 10.57 25.23 -17.19
N ASN A 74 10.37 26.11 -18.19
CA ASN A 74 11.36 26.26 -19.25
C ASN A 74 12.66 26.89 -18.69
N LEU A 75 13.77 26.20 -18.88
CA LEU A 75 15.08 26.56 -18.36
C LEU A 75 16.00 27.19 -19.41
N THR A 76 15.57 27.36 -20.67
CA THR A 76 16.43 27.81 -21.77
C THR A 76 17.23 29.08 -21.44
N THR A 77 16.56 30.09 -20.89
CA THR A 77 17.24 31.35 -20.51
C THR A 77 18.30 31.14 -19.44
N ILE A 78 18.06 30.26 -18.48
CA ILE A 78 18.99 29.95 -17.38
C ILE A 78 20.18 29.15 -17.91
N GLU A 79 19.92 28.19 -18.80
CA GLU A 79 20.93 27.37 -19.46
C GLU A 79 21.84 28.23 -20.36
N ASP A 80 21.29 29.23 -21.04
CA ASP A 80 22.07 30.18 -21.81
C ASP A 80 22.99 31.02 -20.88
N MET A 81 22.49 31.46 -19.72
CA MET A 81 23.31 32.09 -18.69
C MET A 81 24.42 31.20 -18.15
N GLN A 82 24.15 29.90 -17.99
CA GLN A 82 25.13 28.92 -17.53
C GLN A 82 26.29 28.68 -18.51
N ARG A 83 26.07 28.92 -19.82
CA ARG A 83 27.13 28.86 -20.85
C ARG A 83 28.10 30.02 -20.77
N LEU A 84 27.71 31.09 -20.10
CA LEU A 84 28.58 32.25 -19.85
C LEU A 84 29.46 31.99 -18.62
N ALA A 85 30.53 32.78 -18.47
CA ALA A 85 31.44 32.66 -17.33
C ALA A 85 31.81 34.04 -16.75
N GLY A 86 32.12 34.07 -15.46
CA GLY A 86 32.65 35.23 -14.76
C GLY A 86 31.78 36.48 -14.90
N ASN A 87 32.35 37.56 -15.37
CA ASN A 87 31.64 38.83 -15.48
C ASN A 87 30.52 38.87 -16.51
N GLN A 88 30.61 38.07 -17.58
CA GLN A 88 29.53 37.98 -18.57
C GLN A 88 28.28 37.26 -17.98
N GLN A 89 28.50 36.17 -17.25
CA GLN A 89 27.44 35.48 -16.54
C GLN A 89 26.78 36.39 -15.50
N LEU A 90 27.59 37.12 -14.71
CA LEU A 90 27.08 38.05 -13.71
C LEU A 90 26.28 39.21 -14.32
N ALA A 91 26.73 39.75 -15.47
CA ALA A 91 26.02 40.80 -16.21
C ALA A 91 24.65 40.30 -16.72
N ALA A 92 24.57 39.04 -17.24
CA ALA A 92 23.34 38.44 -17.68
C ALA A 92 22.34 38.22 -16.51
N ILE A 93 22.80 37.73 -15.37
CA ILE A 93 22.00 37.58 -14.15
C ILE A 93 21.46 38.95 -13.69
N ARG A 94 22.32 39.98 -13.69
CA ARG A 94 21.92 41.34 -13.29
C ARG A 94 20.81 41.88 -14.20
N ALA A 95 20.95 41.70 -15.51
CA ALA A 95 19.93 42.12 -16.48
C ALA A 95 18.60 41.44 -16.29
N ALA A 96 18.61 40.19 -15.78
CA ALA A 96 17.42 39.35 -15.56
C ALA A 96 16.98 39.32 -14.08
N THR A 97 17.42 40.21 -13.20
CA THR A 97 17.14 40.16 -11.75
C THR A 97 15.64 40.03 -11.45
N THR A 98 14.79 40.89 -12.06
CA THR A 98 13.34 40.88 -11.80
C THR A 98 12.65 39.55 -12.20
N PRO A 99 12.84 39.03 -13.43
CA PRO A 99 12.23 37.73 -13.76
C PRO A 99 12.81 36.58 -12.93
N LEU A 100 14.10 36.57 -12.58
CA LEU A 100 14.69 35.57 -11.72
C LEU A 100 14.11 35.60 -10.29
N GLU A 101 13.92 36.79 -9.71
CA GLU A 101 13.30 36.94 -8.39
C GLU A 101 11.87 36.40 -8.37
N SER A 102 11.07 36.69 -9.42
CA SER A 102 9.72 36.14 -9.59
C SER A 102 9.73 34.62 -9.70
N ASN A 103 10.58 34.09 -10.57
CA ASN A 103 10.71 32.65 -10.80
C ASN A 103 11.14 31.89 -9.51
N ILE A 104 12.16 32.43 -8.81
CA ILE A 104 12.64 31.84 -7.55
C ILE A 104 11.48 31.73 -6.53
N LYS A 105 10.73 32.83 -6.38
CA LYS A 105 9.58 32.86 -5.45
C LYS A 105 8.51 31.83 -5.84
N GLU A 106 8.14 31.80 -7.11
CA GLU A 106 7.14 30.88 -7.65
C GLU A 106 7.58 29.42 -7.49
N TRP A 107 8.81 29.10 -7.93
CA TRP A 107 9.34 27.72 -7.90
C TRP A 107 9.60 27.24 -6.48
N THR A 108 10.02 28.12 -5.57
CA THR A 108 10.11 27.78 -4.14
C THR A 108 8.75 27.39 -3.59
N THR A 109 7.72 28.19 -3.86
CA THR A 109 6.35 27.90 -3.43
C THR A 109 5.84 26.58 -4.03
N ALA A 110 6.05 26.35 -5.32
CA ALA A 110 5.64 25.13 -6.01
C ALA A 110 6.35 23.89 -5.46
N ARG A 111 7.67 23.98 -5.21
CA ARG A 111 8.46 22.90 -4.60
C ARG A 111 7.93 22.54 -3.20
N ASP A 112 7.67 23.54 -2.38
CA ASP A 112 7.22 23.34 -1.01
C ASP A 112 5.80 22.73 -0.97
N LEU A 113 4.91 23.18 -1.86
CA LEU A 113 3.59 22.57 -2.05
C LEU A 113 3.70 21.13 -2.59
N SER A 114 4.62 20.87 -3.50
CA SER A 114 4.87 19.52 -4.01
C SER A 114 5.30 18.57 -2.88
N ALA A 115 6.26 18.97 -2.06
CA ALA A 115 6.72 18.19 -0.92
C ALA A 115 5.58 17.87 0.07
N LEU A 116 4.65 18.81 0.26
CA LEU A 116 3.49 18.63 1.13
C LEU A 116 2.41 17.74 0.52
N ARG A 117 2.10 17.89 -0.78
CA ARG A 117 0.92 17.28 -1.42
C ARG A 117 1.20 15.92 -2.06
N LEU A 118 2.41 15.64 -2.54
CA LEU A 118 2.75 14.37 -3.17
C LEU A 118 2.51 13.15 -2.26
N PRO A 119 2.90 13.15 -0.98
CA PRO A 119 2.62 12.02 -0.10
C PRO A 119 1.11 11.75 0.02
N SER A 120 0.30 12.81 0.16
CA SER A 120 -1.16 12.71 0.24
C SER A 120 -1.78 12.23 -1.07
N TRP A 121 -1.27 12.68 -2.21
CA TRP A 121 -1.66 12.19 -3.53
C TRP A 121 -1.34 10.70 -3.72
N ASN A 122 -0.13 10.28 -3.37
CA ASN A 122 0.27 8.88 -3.50
C ASN A 122 -0.63 7.96 -2.66
N LEU A 123 -0.97 8.38 -1.45
CA LEU A 123 -1.90 7.64 -0.60
C LEU A 123 -3.31 7.60 -1.20
N LEU A 124 -3.82 8.73 -1.73
CA LEU A 124 -5.12 8.80 -2.42
C LEU A 124 -5.18 7.83 -3.60
N VAL A 125 -4.15 7.79 -4.46
CA VAL A 125 -4.10 6.89 -5.63
C VAL A 125 -4.10 5.42 -5.20
N ARG A 126 -3.37 5.07 -4.15
CA ARG A 126 -3.35 3.70 -3.62
C ARG A 126 -4.71 3.30 -3.04
N LEU A 127 -5.37 4.19 -2.30
CA LEU A 127 -6.73 3.97 -1.79
C LEU A 127 -7.73 3.81 -2.94
N ALA A 128 -7.59 4.61 -4.02
CA ALA A 128 -8.44 4.50 -5.19
C ALA A 128 -8.30 3.12 -5.88
N GLY A 129 -7.08 2.57 -5.90
CA GLY A 129 -6.84 1.20 -6.39
C GLY A 129 -7.62 0.13 -5.62
N GLN A 130 -7.88 0.34 -4.32
CA GLN A 130 -8.65 -0.58 -3.47
C GLN A 130 -10.18 -0.40 -3.58
N SER A 131 -10.64 0.65 -4.27
CA SER A 131 -12.07 1.00 -4.35
C SER A 131 -12.75 0.58 -5.66
N SER A 132 -12.07 -0.15 -6.53
CA SER A 132 -12.53 -0.48 -7.90
C SER A 132 -13.89 -1.21 -7.96
N GLY A 133 -14.34 -1.83 -6.88
CA GLY A 133 -15.65 -2.50 -6.77
C GLY A 133 -16.76 -1.65 -6.17
N LEU A 134 -16.49 -0.40 -5.77
CA LEU A 134 -17.46 0.47 -5.12
C LEU A 134 -18.02 1.49 -6.12
N ALA A 135 -19.32 1.42 -6.39
CA ALA A 135 -19.98 2.34 -7.33
C ALA A 135 -19.84 3.81 -6.89
N GLU A 136 -19.89 4.06 -5.57
CA GLU A 136 -19.78 5.38 -4.97
C GLU A 136 -18.38 6.00 -5.12
N ALA A 137 -17.35 5.19 -5.40
CA ALA A 137 -15.99 5.65 -5.62
C ALA A 137 -15.75 6.17 -7.05
N LYS A 138 -16.66 5.94 -7.99
CA LYS A 138 -16.50 6.31 -9.39
C LYS A 138 -16.24 7.81 -9.56
N GLU A 139 -17.01 8.65 -8.92
CA GLU A 139 -16.84 10.11 -8.96
C GLU A 139 -15.45 10.53 -8.44
N CYS A 140 -14.96 9.90 -7.36
CA CYS A 140 -13.61 10.15 -6.85
C CYS A 140 -12.54 9.76 -7.89
N SER A 141 -12.71 8.63 -8.58
CA SER A 141 -11.79 8.17 -9.60
C SER A 141 -11.74 9.12 -10.80
N GLU A 142 -12.88 9.66 -11.23
CA GLU A 142 -12.97 10.67 -12.29
C GLU A 142 -12.25 11.97 -11.89
N GLN A 143 -12.42 12.42 -10.64
CA GLN A 143 -11.74 13.62 -10.14
C GLN A 143 -10.22 13.40 -9.98
N ILE A 144 -9.77 12.23 -9.55
CA ILE A 144 -8.35 11.85 -9.50
C ILE A 144 -7.74 11.91 -10.90
N GLU A 145 -8.42 11.36 -11.89
CA GLU A 145 -7.93 11.38 -13.27
C GLU A 145 -7.94 12.80 -13.86
N ALA A 146 -8.91 13.64 -13.50
CA ALA A 146 -8.92 15.06 -13.86
C ALA A 146 -7.71 15.81 -13.29
N ILE A 147 -7.37 15.62 -12.00
CA ILE A 147 -6.18 16.22 -11.37
C ILE A 147 -4.91 15.77 -12.09
N ARG A 148 -4.80 14.48 -12.44
CA ARG A 148 -3.66 13.92 -13.16
C ARG A 148 -3.52 14.53 -14.55
N THR A 149 -4.58 14.49 -15.34
CA THR A 149 -4.58 14.96 -16.74
C THR A 149 -4.33 16.46 -16.84
N GLN A 150 -4.96 17.25 -15.97
CA GLN A 150 -4.79 18.71 -15.92
C GLN A 150 -3.51 19.13 -15.20
N ARG A 151 -2.74 18.23 -14.64
CA ARG A 151 -1.52 18.53 -13.87
C ARG A 151 -1.76 19.57 -12.77
N SER A 152 -2.87 19.44 -12.06
CA SER A 152 -3.41 20.50 -11.20
C SER A 152 -3.11 20.31 -9.71
N LEU A 153 -2.17 19.41 -9.35
CA LEU A 153 -1.84 19.09 -7.96
C LEU A 153 -1.44 20.33 -7.13
N LEU A 154 -0.74 21.30 -7.74
CA LEU A 154 -0.22 22.50 -7.06
C LEU A 154 -1.13 23.72 -7.15
N GLN A 155 -2.38 23.57 -7.59
CA GLN A 155 -3.35 24.68 -7.58
C GLN A 155 -3.56 25.22 -6.15
N THR A 156 -3.98 26.48 -6.05
CA THR A 156 -4.18 27.17 -4.76
C THR A 156 -5.11 26.39 -3.82
N GLN A 157 -6.21 25.87 -4.36
CA GLN A 157 -7.15 25.05 -3.61
C GLN A 157 -6.67 23.59 -3.54
N ASP A 158 -6.60 23.02 -2.34
CA ASP A 158 -6.28 21.62 -2.13
C ASP A 158 -7.48 20.73 -2.51
N ALA A 159 -7.43 20.11 -3.68
CA ALA A 159 -8.43 19.13 -4.12
C ALA A 159 -8.15 17.70 -3.62
N VAL A 160 -6.93 17.40 -3.17
CA VAL A 160 -6.49 16.04 -2.78
C VAL A 160 -7.06 15.62 -1.44
N SER A 161 -6.92 16.47 -0.42
CA SER A 161 -7.32 16.12 0.95
C SER A 161 -8.81 15.81 1.10
N PRO A 162 -9.75 16.55 0.49
CA PRO A 162 -11.17 16.19 0.51
C PRO A 162 -11.46 14.84 -0.17
N LEU A 163 -10.86 14.60 -1.33
CA LEU A 163 -11.02 13.33 -2.06
C LEU A 163 -10.49 12.15 -1.27
N ARG A 164 -9.29 12.29 -0.68
CA ARG A 164 -8.70 11.26 0.16
C ARG A 164 -9.59 10.91 1.33
N ARG A 165 -10.13 11.91 2.03
CA ARG A 165 -11.05 11.70 3.16
C ARG A 165 -12.32 11.00 2.71
N LYS A 166 -12.98 11.48 1.66
CA LYS A 166 -14.19 10.86 1.10
C LYS A 166 -13.96 9.38 0.77
N LEU A 167 -12.87 9.08 0.07
CA LEU A 167 -12.55 7.72 -0.34
C LEU A 167 -12.18 6.82 0.85
N ALA A 168 -11.41 7.33 1.80
CA ALA A 168 -11.08 6.59 3.01
C ALA A 168 -12.33 6.25 3.84
N ASP A 169 -13.29 7.17 3.96
CA ASP A 169 -14.55 6.95 4.67
C ASP A 169 -15.44 5.92 3.96
N LEU A 170 -15.51 5.94 2.63
CA LEU A 170 -16.18 4.91 1.84
C LEU A 170 -15.57 3.52 2.07
N LEU A 171 -14.27 3.41 2.02
CA LEU A 171 -13.56 2.15 2.22
C LEU A 171 -13.69 1.62 3.66
N ARG A 172 -13.61 2.49 4.67
CA ARG A 172 -13.89 2.12 6.08
C ARG A 172 -15.30 1.58 6.25
N SER A 173 -16.29 2.28 5.69
CA SER A 173 -17.68 1.83 5.72
C SER A 173 -17.86 0.49 5.00
N GLY A 174 -17.19 0.29 3.87
CA GLY A 174 -17.17 -0.98 3.13
C GLY A 174 -16.65 -2.14 3.98
N ILE A 175 -15.49 -1.98 4.64
CA ILE A 175 -14.92 -2.99 5.53
C ILE A 175 -15.87 -3.30 6.70
N GLN A 176 -16.38 -2.28 7.38
CA GLN A 176 -17.30 -2.44 8.52
C GLN A 176 -18.59 -3.16 8.13
N THR A 177 -19.11 -2.87 6.94
CA THR A 177 -20.30 -3.55 6.42
C THR A 177 -19.99 -4.99 6.07
N ALA A 178 -18.88 -5.26 5.41
CA ALA A 178 -18.44 -6.60 5.06
C ALA A 178 -18.20 -7.47 6.31
N GLN A 179 -17.56 -6.90 7.35
CA GLN A 179 -17.36 -7.58 8.63
C GLN A 179 -18.68 -7.91 9.32
N ARG A 180 -19.62 -6.94 9.40
CA ARG A 180 -20.95 -7.19 9.98
C ARG A 180 -21.71 -8.29 9.24
N ASN A 181 -21.66 -8.29 7.92
CA ASN A 181 -22.29 -9.31 7.10
C ASN A 181 -21.69 -10.69 7.36
N PHE A 182 -20.35 -10.77 7.47
CA PHE A 182 -19.67 -12.00 7.84
C PHE A 182 -20.09 -12.49 9.23
N ASP A 183 -20.07 -11.63 10.25
CA ASP A 183 -20.44 -11.98 11.62
C ASP A 183 -21.90 -12.45 11.72
N SER A 184 -22.79 -11.82 10.98
CA SER A 184 -24.20 -12.24 10.90
C SER A 184 -24.35 -13.62 10.25
N ALA A 185 -23.78 -13.83 9.09
CA ALA A 185 -23.82 -15.10 8.38
C ALA A 185 -23.18 -16.23 9.18
N TYR A 186 -22.02 -15.96 9.80
CA TYR A 186 -21.35 -16.92 10.67
C TYR A 186 -22.21 -17.32 11.87
N THR A 187 -22.78 -16.32 12.57
CA THR A 187 -23.60 -16.56 13.77
C THR A 187 -24.86 -17.35 13.44
N GLN A 188 -25.53 -17.05 12.33
CA GLN A 188 -26.69 -17.78 11.86
C GLN A 188 -26.34 -19.24 11.52
N SER A 189 -25.25 -19.46 10.79
CA SER A 189 -24.81 -20.80 10.41
C SER A 189 -24.35 -21.63 11.61
N LEU A 190 -23.67 -21.00 12.58
CA LEU A 190 -23.25 -21.64 13.81
C LEU A 190 -24.47 -22.06 14.66
N ALA A 191 -25.46 -21.16 14.83
CA ALA A 191 -26.67 -21.48 15.55
C ALA A 191 -27.45 -22.65 14.91
N ALA A 192 -27.51 -22.72 13.58
CA ALA A 192 -28.12 -23.84 12.88
C ALA A 192 -27.36 -25.16 13.12
N LEU A 193 -26.01 -25.11 13.13
CA LEU A 193 -25.21 -26.32 13.46
C LEU A 193 -25.42 -26.73 14.91
N GLU A 194 -25.41 -25.78 15.86
CA GLU A 194 -25.60 -26.03 17.30
C GLU A 194 -26.96 -26.57 17.64
N ALA A 195 -28.00 -26.28 16.85
CA ALA A 195 -29.34 -26.79 17.02
C ALA A 195 -29.48 -28.24 16.54
N SER A 196 -28.50 -28.80 15.83
CA SER A 196 -28.58 -30.19 15.31
C SER A 196 -28.31 -31.22 16.42
N ASP A 197 -29.11 -32.27 16.45
CA ASP A 197 -28.96 -33.39 17.42
C ASP A 197 -27.56 -34.03 17.39
N VAL A 198 -26.97 -34.11 16.19
CA VAL A 198 -25.63 -34.65 15.96
C VAL A 198 -24.60 -33.80 16.72
N TRP A 199 -24.66 -32.49 16.54
CA TRP A 199 -23.73 -31.57 17.17
C TRP A 199 -23.84 -31.53 18.70
N GLN A 200 -25.06 -31.64 19.22
CA GLN A 200 -25.32 -31.68 20.67
C GLN A 200 -24.71 -32.89 21.36
N ARG A 201 -24.54 -34.00 20.63
CA ARG A 201 -23.99 -35.26 21.15
C ARG A 201 -22.48 -35.35 21.14
N ILE A 202 -21.79 -34.38 20.50
CA ILE A 202 -20.33 -34.33 20.43
C ILE A 202 -19.80 -33.53 21.63
N ASP A 203 -18.63 -33.91 22.17
CA ASP A 203 -18.01 -33.21 23.26
C ASP A 203 -17.41 -31.86 22.82
N ALA A 204 -17.09 -31.00 23.79
CA ALA A 204 -16.61 -29.63 23.53
C ALA A 204 -15.24 -29.62 22.83
N ALA A 205 -14.35 -30.59 23.11
CA ALA A 205 -13.04 -30.67 22.50
C ALA A 205 -13.14 -31.01 21.00
N ASP A 206 -13.97 -31.98 20.66
CA ASP A 206 -14.24 -32.37 19.28
C ASP A 206 -14.95 -31.25 18.50
N ARG A 207 -15.94 -30.56 19.10
CA ARG A 207 -16.54 -29.37 18.48
C ARG A 207 -15.48 -28.31 18.10
N THR A 208 -14.60 -28.01 19.02
CA THR A 208 -13.52 -27.03 18.76
C THR A 208 -12.59 -27.50 17.65
N ARG A 209 -12.22 -28.79 17.65
CA ARG A 209 -11.36 -29.40 16.63
C ARG A 209 -12.01 -29.36 15.24
N ILE A 210 -13.29 -29.70 15.13
CA ILE A 210 -14.05 -29.71 13.87
C ILE A 210 -14.17 -28.29 13.31
N LEU A 211 -14.55 -27.30 14.14
CA LEU A 211 -14.63 -25.91 13.70
C LEU A 211 -13.29 -25.39 13.17
N ALA A 212 -12.20 -25.70 13.88
CA ALA A 212 -10.86 -25.31 13.44
C ALA A 212 -10.46 -26.02 12.13
N GLY A 213 -10.68 -27.33 12.04
CA GLY A 213 -10.39 -28.15 10.85
C GLY A 213 -11.18 -27.73 9.62
N SER A 214 -12.43 -27.33 9.79
CA SER A 214 -13.28 -26.79 8.72
C SER A 214 -12.97 -25.32 8.37
N GLY A 215 -11.96 -24.70 9.01
CA GLY A 215 -11.57 -23.31 8.76
C GLY A 215 -12.63 -22.28 9.17
N LEU A 216 -13.38 -22.59 10.22
CA LEU A 216 -14.46 -21.76 10.78
C LEU A 216 -13.97 -20.85 11.93
N SER A 217 -12.71 -20.43 11.91
CA SER A 217 -12.21 -19.41 12.83
C SER A 217 -12.67 -18.01 12.39
N LYS A 218 -13.11 -17.20 13.35
CA LYS A 218 -13.44 -15.79 13.06
C LYS A 218 -12.16 -14.99 12.75
N PRO A 219 -12.17 -14.17 11.70
CA PRO A 219 -11.06 -13.28 11.42
C PRO A 219 -10.90 -12.22 12.54
N SER A 220 -9.68 -11.73 12.74
CA SER A 220 -9.43 -10.60 13.63
C SER A 220 -10.10 -9.32 13.12
N THR A 221 -10.45 -8.42 14.04
CA THR A 221 -11.00 -7.11 13.68
C THR A 221 -9.96 -6.30 12.91
N PRO A 222 -10.30 -5.78 11.72
CA PRO A 222 -9.38 -4.97 10.92
C PRO A 222 -9.04 -3.64 11.62
N ASP A 223 -7.76 -3.24 11.59
CA ASP A 223 -7.36 -1.91 12.05
C ASP A 223 -7.43 -0.90 10.90
N VAL A 224 -8.41 -0.01 10.98
CA VAL A 224 -8.70 1.04 9.99
C VAL A 224 -8.60 2.44 10.60
N SER A 225 -7.86 2.59 11.71
CA SER A 225 -7.81 3.81 12.51
C SER A 225 -7.16 5.00 11.79
N THR A 226 -6.18 4.75 10.94
CA THR A 226 -5.56 5.76 10.06
C THR A 226 -5.69 5.35 8.59
N ASP A 227 -5.44 6.28 7.65
CA ASP A 227 -5.52 5.97 6.22
C ASP A 227 -4.43 4.97 5.79
N GLU A 228 -3.25 5.01 6.41
CA GLU A 228 -2.16 4.07 6.17
C GLU A 228 -2.50 2.66 6.65
N LYS A 229 -3.12 2.55 7.83
CA LYS A 229 -3.57 1.26 8.38
C LYS A 229 -4.75 0.70 7.58
N LEU A 230 -5.69 1.56 7.18
CA LEU A 230 -6.76 1.20 6.27
C LEU A 230 -6.22 0.61 4.97
N LEU A 231 -5.23 1.28 4.36
CA LEU A 231 -4.60 0.81 3.14
C LEU A 231 -3.88 -0.53 3.35
N ALA A 232 -3.08 -0.66 4.40
CA ALA A 232 -2.40 -1.92 4.73
C ALA A 232 -3.41 -3.07 4.96
N THR A 233 -4.53 -2.78 5.62
CA THR A 233 -5.62 -3.76 5.82
C THR A 233 -6.21 -4.20 4.47
N LEU A 234 -6.51 -3.26 3.57
CA LEU A 234 -7.11 -3.57 2.26
C LEU A 234 -6.13 -4.28 1.32
N GLU A 235 -4.84 -3.99 1.41
CA GLU A 235 -3.79 -4.69 0.66
C GLU A 235 -3.63 -6.14 1.12
N ALA A 236 -3.78 -6.40 2.42
CA ALA A 236 -3.73 -7.75 2.99
C ALA A 236 -5.05 -8.52 2.80
N THR A 237 -6.18 -7.83 2.97
CA THR A 237 -7.53 -8.42 2.91
C THR A 237 -8.48 -7.48 2.17
N PRO A 238 -8.51 -7.55 0.83
CA PRO A 238 -9.39 -6.71 0.00
C PRO A 238 -10.88 -7.00 0.30
N LEU A 239 -11.77 -6.09 -0.09
CA LEU A 239 -13.21 -6.24 0.13
C LEU A 239 -13.77 -7.54 -0.50
N SER A 240 -13.23 -7.98 -1.63
CA SER A 240 -13.58 -9.26 -2.28
C SER A 240 -13.30 -10.46 -1.37
N TRP A 241 -12.24 -10.43 -0.58
CA TRP A 241 -11.91 -11.51 0.35
C TRP A 241 -13.05 -11.77 1.36
N TRP A 242 -13.71 -10.72 1.83
CA TRP A 242 -14.85 -10.85 2.71
C TRP A 242 -16.05 -11.51 2.03
N HIS A 243 -16.33 -11.16 0.77
CA HIS A 243 -17.38 -11.80 -0.02
C HIS A 243 -17.10 -13.29 -0.21
N ASP A 244 -15.85 -13.65 -0.57
CA ASP A 244 -15.44 -15.03 -0.75
C ASP A 244 -15.55 -15.83 0.56
N LYS A 245 -15.14 -15.22 1.68
CA LYS A 245 -15.30 -15.82 3.01
C LYS A 245 -16.75 -16.08 3.37
N ILE A 246 -17.66 -15.12 3.13
CA ILE A 246 -19.10 -15.28 3.36
C ILE A 246 -19.67 -16.39 2.47
N ALA A 247 -19.33 -16.38 1.18
CA ALA A 247 -19.80 -17.37 0.22
C ALA A 247 -19.33 -18.80 0.57
N ALA A 248 -18.17 -18.93 1.21
CA ALA A 248 -17.63 -20.24 1.62
C ALA A 248 -18.26 -20.77 2.93
N LEU A 249 -18.91 -19.94 3.75
CA LEU A 249 -19.46 -20.36 5.05
C LEU A 249 -20.43 -21.58 4.95
N PRO A 250 -21.42 -21.59 4.04
CA PRO A 250 -22.35 -22.71 3.97
C PRO A 250 -21.66 -24.06 3.74
N GLY A 251 -20.70 -24.11 2.81
CA GLY A 251 -19.93 -25.32 2.51
C GLY A 251 -19.07 -25.77 3.70
N ARG A 252 -18.45 -24.82 4.41
CA ARG A 252 -17.62 -25.12 5.59
C ARG A 252 -18.44 -25.62 6.77
N PHE A 253 -19.62 -25.04 7.01
CA PHE A 253 -20.53 -25.53 8.04
C PHE A 253 -21.14 -26.89 7.68
N ALA A 254 -21.44 -27.15 6.39
CA ALA A 254 -21.85 -28.45 5.92
C ALA A 254 -20.75 -29.51 6.13
N GLN A 255 -19.48 -29.15 5.86
CA GLN A 255 -18.35 -30.04 6.14
C GLN A 255 -18.22 -30.35 7.65
N ALA A 256 -18.35 -29.32 8.50
CA ALA A 256 -18.33 -29.51 9.95
C ALA A 256 -19.46 -30.43 10.44
N ALA A 257 -20.66 -30.27 9.89
CA ALA A 257 -21.78 -31.13 10.21
C ALA A 257 -21.53 -32.59 9.78
N LYS A 258 -20.92 -32.80 8.60
CA LYS A 258 -20.55 -34.11 8.10
C LYS A 258 -19.51 -34.80 9.00
N GLU A 259 -18.42 -34.08 9.34
CA GLU A 259 -17.37 -34.59 10.25
C GLU A 259 -17.95 -34.95 11.63
N ALA A 260 -18.90 -34.14 12.10
CA ALA A 260 -19.64 -34.43 13.32
C ALA A 260 -20.42 -35.72 13.26
N ALA A 261 -21.13 -35.99 12.15
CA ALA A 261 -21.87 -37.20 11.95
C ALA A 261 -20.95 -38.43 11.85
N GLU A 262 -19.85 -38.33 11.13
CA GLU A 262 -18.85 -39.40 10.98
C GLU A 262 -18.23 -39.82 12.34
N LEU A 263 -18.05 -38.88 13.28
CA LEU A 263 -17.58 -39.18 14.63
C LEU A 263 -18.58 -40.00 15.46
N LEU A 264 -19.87 -39.80 15.22
CA LEU A 264 -20.93 -40.52 15.92
C LEU A 264 -21.29 -41.84 15.27
N GLU A 265 -20.88 -42.06 14.01
CA GLU A 265 -21.07 -43.36 13.37
C GLU A 265 -20.23 -44.41 14.09
N PRO A 266 -20.82 -45.51 14.52
CA PRO A 266 -20.05 -46.57 15.13
C PRO A 266 -19.07 -47.12 14.11
N LYS A 267 -17.76 -47.10 14.47
CA LYS A 267 -16.70 -47.60 13.60
C LYS A 267 -17.00 -49.04 13.21
N VAL A 268 -17.19 -49.29 11.91
CA VAL A 268 -17.35 -50.63 11.36
C VAL A 268 -16.09 -51.44 11.65
N GLN A 269 -16.23 -52.53 12.35
CA GLN A 269 -15.14 -53.45 12.68
C GLN A 269 -15.05 -54.53 11.61
N HIS A 270 -13.92 -54.63 10.93
CA HIS A 270 -13.61 -55.72 10.02
C HIS A 270 -13.04 -56.90 10.82
N ILE A 271 -13.63 -58.05 10.70
CA ILE A 271 -13.20 -59.28 11.35
C ILE A 271 -12.89 -60.32 10.28
N HIS A 272 -11.68 -60.83 10.34
CA HIS A 272 -11.33 -62.04 9.61
C HIS A 272 -11.58 -63.23 10.51
N LEU A 273 -12.39 -64.18 10.03
CA LEU A 273 -12.60 -65.44 10.73
C LEU A 273 -11.30 -66.26 10.68
N SER A 274 -10.98 -66.89 11.79
CA SER A 274 -9.78 -67.73 11.86
C SER A 274 -9.89 -68.91 10.94
N SER A 275 -8.90 -69.09 10.04
CA SER A 275 -8.77 -70.23 9.20
C SER A 275 -8.40 -71.45 10.06
N VAL A 276 -9.19 -72.51 10.05
CA VAL A 276 -8.96 -73.72 10.82
C VAL A 276 -9.33 -74.95 9.97
N VAL A 277 -8.61 -76.03 10.16
CA VAL A 277 -8.93 -77.34 9.52
C VAL A 277 -9.88 -78.10 10.46
N LEU A 278 -11.12 -78.24 10.06
CA LEU A 278 -12.17 -78.97 10.77
C LEU A 278 -12.21 -80.41 10.27
N ARG A 279 -12.09 -81.41 11.16
CA ARG A 279 -12.02 -82.84 10.80
C ARG A 279 -13.20 -83.65 11.32
N THR A 280 -13.89 -83.12 12.33
CA THR A 280 -15.03 -83.80 12.97
C THR A 280 -16.17 -82.80 13.17
N ASP A 281 -17.39 -83.34 13.35
CA ASP A 281 -18.57 -82.52 13.72
C ASP A 281 -18.41 -81.79 15.02
N THR A 282 -17.59 -82.31 15.92
CA THR A 282 -17.26 -81.68 17.18
C THR A 282 -16.40 -80.45 16.97
N ASP A 283 -15.42 -80.57 16.05
CA ASP A 283 -14.55 -79.43 15.70
C ASP A 283 -15.39 -78.29 15.11
N VAL A 284 -16.32 -78.57 14.22
CA VAL A 284 -17.25 -77.60 13.64
C VAL A 284 -18.06 -76.86 14.70
N LYS A 285 -18.65 -77.60 15.64
CA LYS A 285 -19.46 -77.01 16.70
C LYS A 285 -18.65 -76.17 17.64
N GLN A 286 -17.46 -76.58 18.01
CA GLN A 286 -16.57 -75.79 18.85
C GLN A 286 -16.07 -74.47 18.14
N TRP A 287 -15.71 -74.55 16.87
CA TRP A 287 -15.31 -73.41 16.09
C TRP A 287 -16.45 -72.43 15.94
N LEU A 288 -17.66 -72.87 15.58
CA LEU A 288 -18.82 -71.95 15.47
C LEU A 288 -19.16 -71.31 16.79
N ALA A 289 -19.16 -72.00 17.93
CA ALA A 289 -19.40 -71.41 19.22
C ALA A 289 -18.37 -70.38 19.62
N SER A 290 -17.09 -70.61 19.24
CA SER A 290 -15.98 -69.63 19.47
C SER A 290 -16.15 -68.39 18.61
N GLN A 291 -16.50 -68.51 17.31
CA GLN A 291 -16.73 -67.38 16.41
C GLN A 291 -17.98 -66.60 16.80
N GLU A 292 -19.07 -67.26 17.16
CA GLU A 292 -20.29 -66.62 17.66
C GLU A 292 -20.00 -65.75 18.89
N LYS A 293 -19.31 -66.27 19.87
CA LYS A 293 -18.93 -65.53 21.07
C LYS A 293 -18.09 -64.30 20.74
N ALA A 294 -17.10 -64.41 19.86
CA ALA A 294 -16.25 -63.34 19.44
C ALA A 294 -17.03 -62.25 18.67
N LEU A 295 -17.95 -62.64 17.81
CA LEU A 295 -18.81 -61.73 17.06
C LEU A 295 -19.79 -60.97 17.97
N LEU A 296 -20.43 -61.66 18.93
CA LEU A 296 -21.37 -61.07 19.86
C LEU A 296 -20.70 -60.04 20.79
N GLU A 297 -19.46 -60.27 21.19
CA GLU A 297 -18.71 -59.26 21.97
C GLU A 297 -18.36 -58.01 21.15
N ARG A 298 -17.99 -58.20 19.89
CA ARG A 298 -17.61 -57.06 19.06
C ARG A 298 -18.81 -56.25 18.56
N ILE A 299 -19.96 -56.89 18.30
CA ILE A 299 -21.18 -56.21 17.89
C ILE A 299 -21.73 -55.26 18.96
N LYS A 300 -21.35 -55.44 20.24
CA LYS A 300 -21.69 -54.53 21.34
C LYS A 300 -20.99 -53.17 21.19
N THR A 301 -19.88 -53.08 20.45
CA THR A 301 -19.07 -51.86 20.26
C THR A 301 -19.24 -51.23 18.90
N GLY A 302 -19.99 -51.86 17.98
CA GLY A 302 -20.31 -51.32 16.66
C GLY A 302 -20.65 -52.39 15.63
N PRO A 303 -21.11 -52.01 14.44
CA PRO A 303 -21.39 -52.94 13.35
C PRO A 303 -20.12 -53.67 12.91
N VAL A 304 -20.30 -54.96 12.57
CA VAL A 304 -19.19 -55.84 12.21
C VAL A 304 -19.36 -56.32 10.77
N VAL A 305 -18.29 -56.19 9.99
CA VAL A 305 -18.19 -56.81 8.64
C VAL A 305 -17.24 -58.00 8.72
N ILE A 306 -17.72 -59.13 8.27
CA ILE A 306 -16.95 -60.38 8.16
C ILE A 306 -16.36 -60.43 6.76
N SER A 307 -15.04 -60.51 6.65
CA SER A 307 -14.32 -60.61 5.40
C SER A 307 -13.32 -61.77 5.37
#